data_48bc4e7665167792aa1afbf428464cac
#
_entry.id   48bc4e7665167792aa1afbf428464cac
#
_cell.length_a   1.000
_cell.length_b   1.000
_cell.length_c   1.000
_cell.angle_alpha   90.00
_cell.angle_beta   90.00
_cell.angle_gamma   90.00
#
_symmetry.space_group_name_H-M   'P 1'
#
loop_
_entity.id
_entity.type
_entity.pdbx_description
1 polymer ?
#
loop_
_entity_poly.entity_id
_entity_poly.type
_entity_poly.pdbx_seq_one_letter_code
_entity_poly.pdbx_strand_id
1 'polypeptide(L)'
;MAVEYRCCETGFFIRIALVVFLVLFAGLMSGLTLGLMSMSLVDLEVLAKSGTPSDRKHASKILPVVRRQHLLLCTLLLCNAAAMETLPIFLDGLVTAWGAILISVTLILLFGEIIPQAVCSRYGLAIGAKVAPFVRILVWIFFPIAYPISKLLDYLLGEGNQAVFRRAELITLVDFHGNEAGKGGELTHDETTIITGALELTEKTASDAMTPVSNTFAIDINAKLDRNLMKLIMEKGHSRVPVYYQQPINIIGLILAKNLLTINPEGGIPVKNVTTIRRIPRVSETMPLYDILNEFQKGHSHMAVVIKNQSDTKQPASEHSTHEKGVRVDIDGETHLKEKSLKTKISLKKLNSFSHDANLHRGASRSKKWGRDFHSEVLHITDDPITIEEGEAVGIITLEDVIEELLQEEIYDETDYHAEINS
;
A
#
# COMPACT_ATOMS: atom_id res chain seq x y z
N MET A 1 64.00 11.85 -13.47
CA MET A 1 64.38 12.46 -14.74
C MET A 1 63.07 12.95 -15.39
N ALA A 2 62.84 14.25 -15.34
CA ALA A 2 61.74 14.85 -16.08
C ALA A 2 62.09 14.84 -17.57
N VAL A 3 61.35 14.07 -18.35
CA VAL A 3 61.51 14.12 -19.83
C VAL A 3 60.75 15.38 -20.26
N GLU A 4 61.52 16.43 -20.53
CA GLU A 4 61.06 17.71 -21.07
C GLU A 4 60.58 17.46 -22.52
N TYR A 5 59.30 17.32 -22.73
CA TYR A 5 58.74 17.21 -24.08
C TYR A 5 58.71 18.59 -24.72
N ARG A 6 59.43 18.74 -25.82
CA ARG A 6 59.44 19.97 -26.62
C ARG A 6 58.03 20.19 -27.22
N CYS A 7 57.56 21.41 -27.12
CA CYS A 7 56.35 21.84 -27.77
C CYS A 7 56.37 21.47 -29.27
N CYS A 8 55.19 20.86 -29.75
CA CYS A 8 54.99 20.46 -31.16
C CYS A 8 55.58 19.10 -31.60
N GLU A 9 56.10 18.27 -30.72
CA GLU A 9 56.35 16.85 -31.03
C GLU A 9 55.05 16.00 -31.00
N THR A 10 55.01 14.92 -31.79
CA THR A 10 53.88 13.99 -31.83
C THR A 10 53.53 13.44 -30.46
N GLY A 11 54.52 13.21 -29.58
CA GLY A 11 54.35 12.77 -28.19
C GLY A 11 53.59 13.77 -27.30
N PHE A 12 53.76 15.08 -27.55
CA PHE A 12 53.01 16.12 -26.84
C PHE A 12 51.51 16.10 -27.15
N PHE A 13 51.12 15.99 -28.43
CA PHE A 13 49.73 15.93 -28.85
C PHE A 13 49.06 14.66 -28.38
N ILE A 14 49.75 13.51 -28.38
CA ILE A 14 49.21 12.24 -27.87
C ILE A 14 48.88 12.36 -26.38
N ARG A 15 49.73 12.98 -25.56
CA ARG A 15 49.49 13.17 -24.14
C ARG A 15 48.32 14.11 -23.88
N ILE A 16 48.23 15.24 -24.60
CA ILE A 16 47.06 16.13 -24.49
C ILE A 16 45.79 15.40 -24.86
N ALA A 17 45.74 14.64 -25.95
CA ALA A 17 44.58 13.86 -26.35
C ALA A 17 44.21 12.84 -25.28
N LEU A 18 45.17 12.22 -24.63
CA LEU A 18 44.93 11.24 -23.56
C LEU A 18 44.46 11.91 -22.29
N VAL A 19 44.96 13.09 -21.93
CA VAL A 19 44.45 13.90 -20.81
C VAL A 19 42.98 14.30 -21.04
N VAL A 20 42.65 14.82 -22.23
CA VAL A 20 41.29 15.17 -22.60
C VAL A 20 40.37 13.95 -22.55
N PHE A 21 40.82 12.81 -23.07
CA PHE A 21 40.07 11.56 -23.02
C PHE A 21 39.82 11.12 -21.58
N LEU A 22 40.84 11.15 -20.70
CA LEU A 22 40.70 10.77 -19.29
C LEU A 22 39.73 11.68 -18.54
N VAL A 23 39.77 12.99 -18.76
CA VAL A 23 38.84 13.95 -18.15
C VAL A 23 37.42 13.70 -18.59
N LEU A 24 37.19 13.51 -19.90
CA LEU A 24 35.84 13.21 -20.42
C LEU A 24 35.33 11.84 -19.93
N PHE A 25 36.22 10.85 -19.85
CA PHE A 25 35.87 9.54 -19.33
C PHE A 25 35.52 9.60 -17.84
N ALA A 26 36.33 10.26 -17.01
CA ALA A 26 36.07 10.49 -15.60
C ALA A 26 34.73 11.22 -15.41
N GLY A 27 34.49 12.29 -16.19
CA GLY A 27 33.23 13.04 -16.16
C GLY A 27 32.03 12.19 -16.52
N LEU A 28 32.15 11.32 -17.53
CA LEU A 28 31.11 10.42 -17.91
C LEU A 28 30.80 9.41 -16.77
N MET A 29 31.81 8.84 -16.13
CA MET A 29 31.65 7.89 -15.02
C MET A 29 31.02 8.56 -13.79
N SER A 30 31.54 9.73 -13.40
CA SER A 30 31.03 10.52 -12.29
C SER A 30 29.58 10.97 -12.53
N GLY A 31 29.28 11.50 -13.71
CA GLY A 31 27.93 11.91 -14.10
C GLY A 31 26.94 10.77 -14.11
N LEU A 32 27.33 9.60 -14.66
CA LEU A 32 26.47 8.41 -14.65
C LEU A 32 26.24 7.87 -13.24
N THR A 33 27.23 7.96 -12.36
CA THR A 33 27.06 7.56 -10.95
C THR A 33 25.92 8.34 -10.32
N LEU A 34 25.93 9.66 -10.42
CA LEU A 34 24.86 10.49 -9.89
C LEU A 34 23.55 10.28 -10.67
N GLY A 35 23.58 10.33 -12.00
CA GLY A 35 22.39 10.27 -12.84
C GLY A 35 21.64 8.94 -12.80
N LEU A 36 22.34 7.81 -12.65
CA LEU A 36 21.69 6.49 -12.53
C LEU A 36 21.30 6.15 -11.10
N MET A 37 22.04 6.63 -10.10
CA MET A 37 21.73 6.38 -8.69
C MET A 37 20.64 7.30 -8.14
N SER A 38 20.39 8.45 -8.75
CA SER A 38 19.30 9.35 -8.37
C SER A 38 17.91 8.84 -8.73
N MET A 39 17.80 7.82 -9.58
CA MET A 39 16.55 7.22 -10.01
C MET A 39 16.29 5.95 -9.22
N SER A 40 15.12 5.86 -8.58
CA SER A 40 14.71 4.62 -7.92
C SER A 40 14.36 3.53 -8.95
N LEU A 41 14.48 2.26 -8.56
CA LEU A 41 14.04 1.15 -9.44
C LEU A 41 12.52 1.18 -9.67
N VAL A 42 11.76 1.65 -8.67
CA VAL A 42 10.30 1.82 -8.79
C VAL A 42 9.98 2.86 -9.86
N ASP A 43 10.65 4.02 -9.83
CA ASP A 43 10.46 5.06 -10.85
C ASP A 43 10.78 4.54 -12.25
N LEU A 44 11.88 3.79 -12.39
CA LEU A 44 12.25 3.17 -13.66
C LEU A 44 11.25 2.12 -14.14
N GLU A 45 10.68 1.32 -13.24
CA GLU A 45 9.64 0.35 -13.58
C GLU A 45 8.32 1.05 -13.97
N VAL A 46 7.95 2.11 -13.27
CA VAL A 46 6.78 2.95 -13.61
C VAL A 46 6.98 3.59 -14.98
N LEU A 47 8.14 4.22 -15.24
CA LEU A 47 8.46 4.80 -16.54
C LEU A 47 8.49 3.77 -17.67
N ALA A 48 8.95 2.55 -17.39
CA ALA A 48 8.96 1.46 -18.36
C ALA A 48 7.55 0.98 -18.74
N LYS A 49 6.58 1.09 -17.84
CA LYS A 49 5.18 0.68 -18.05
C LYS A 49 4.29 1.82 -18.56
N SER A 50 4.38 2.99 -17.93
CA SER A 50 3.43 4.10 -18.09
C SER A 50 4.04 5.36 -18.70
N GLY A 51 5.38 5.42 -18.90
CA GLY A 51 6.06 6.58 -19.48
C GLY A 51 5.75 6.82 -20.95
N THR A 52 6.23 7.96 -21.48
CA THR A 52 6.16 8.25 -22.91
C THR A 52 6.85 7.14 -23.72
N PRO A 53 6.56 6.97 -25.03
CA PRO A 53 7.22 5.95 -25.85
C PRO A 53 8.75 6.03 -25.83
N SER A 54 9.30 7.24 -25.69
CA SER A 54 10.73 7.52 -25.52
C SER A 54 11.25 7.04 -24.18
N ASP A 55 10.57 7.44 -23.09
CA ASP A 55 10.98 7.11 -21.72
C ASP A 55 10.89 5.62 -21.46
N ARG A 56 9.85 4.98 -21.98
CA ARG A 56 9.64 3.53 -21.90
C ARG A 56 10.80 2.76 -22.52
N LYS A 57 11.27 3.22 -23.71
CA LYS A 57 12.43 2.64 -24.40
C LYS A 57 13.74 2.89 -23.65
N HIS A 58 13.90 4.07 -23.05
CA HIS A 58 15.09 4.41 -22.26
C HIS A 58 15.13 3.63 -20.95
N ALA A 59 14.04 3.62 -20.19
CA ALA A 59 13.93 2.91 -18.93
C ALA A 59 14.17 1.40 -19.09
N SER A 60 13.60 0.78 -20.12
CA SER A 60 13.80 -0.65 -20.40
C SER A 60 15.27 -1.04 -20.69
N LYS A 61 16.07 -0.11 -21.24
CA LYS A 61 17.50 -0.33 -21.48
C LYS A 61 18.35 -0.17 -20.23
N ILE A 62 17.97 0.74 -19.33
CA ILE A 62 18.68 1.06 -18.10
C ILE A 62 18.37 0.08 -16.99
N LEU A 63 17.11 -0.36 -16.87
CA LEU A 63 16.60 -1.21 -15.80
C LEU A 63 17.51 -2.42 -15.50
N PRO A 64 17.97 -3.23 -16.48
CA PRO A 64 18.83 -4.38 -16.19
C PRO A 64 20.23 -3.99 -15.68
N VAL A 65 20.68 -2.76 -15.91
CA VAL A 65 21.98 -2.26 -15.42
C VAL A 65 21.84 -1.76 -13.98
N VAL A 66 20.79 -1.00 -13.70
CA VAL A 66 20.51 -0.44 -12.37
C VAL A 66 20.01 -1.49 -11.36
N ARG A 67 19.47 -2.61 -11.82
CA ARG A 67 18.96 -3.67 -10.94
C ARG A 67 20.01 -4.20 -9.95
N ARG A 68 21.30 -4.11 -10.26
CA ARG A 68 22.42 -4.44 -9.36
C ARG A 68 23.10 -3.14 -8.92
N GLN A 69 22.44 -2.38 -8.06
CA GLN A 69 22.88 -1.03 -7.68
C GLN A 69 24.30 -0.98 -7.14
N HIS A 70 24.63 -1.82 -6.15
CA HIS A 70 25.97 -1.81 -5.55
C HIS A 70 27.07 -2.22 -6.53
N LEU A 71 26.79 -3.18 -7.42
CA LEU A 71 27.78 -3.59 -8.45
C LEU A 71 28.01 -2.47 -9.46
N LEU A 72 26.94 -1.81 -9.90
CA LEU A 72 27.04 -0.65 -10.80
C LEU A 72 27.81 0.48 -10.15
N LEU A 73 27.46 0.83 -8.90
CA LEU A 73 28.11 1.87 -8.12
C LEU A 73 29.62 1.61 -7.99
N CYS A 74 30.01 0.41 -7.52
CA CYS A 74 31.41 0.04 -7.39
C CYS A 74 32.16 0.12 -8.72
N THR A 75 31.55 -0.34 -9.81
CA THR A 75 32.19 -0.30 -11.13
C THR A 75 32.42 1.12 -11.60
N LEU A 76 31.43 2.00 -11.53
CA LEU A 76 31.52 3.38 -11.97
C LEU A 76 32.53 4.18 -11.13
N LEU A 77 32.50 4.00 -9.80
CA LEU A 77 33.45 4.65 -8.89
C LEU A 77 34.89 4.17 -9.14
N LEU A 78 35.09 2.86 -9.37
CA LEU A 78 36.43 2.32 -9.67
C LEU A 78 36.97 2.88 -10.99
N CYS A 79 36.14 2.95 -12.03
CA CYS A 79 36.52 3.55 -13.31
C CYS A 79 36.84 5.03 -13.18
N ASN A 80 36.04 5.77 -12.41
CA ASN A 80 36.27 7.19 -12.14
C ASN A 80 37.60 7.41 -11.40
N ALA A 81 37.82 6.68 -10.31
CA ALA A 81 39.06 6.76 -9.53
C ALA A 81 40.27 6.43 -10.36
N ALA A 82 40.23 5.34 -11.15
CA ALA A 82 41.33 4.97 -12.04
C ALA A 82 41.69 6.09 -13.04
N ALA A 83 40.67 6.76 -13.60
CA ALA A 83 40.92 7.88 -14.52
C ALA A 83 41.51 9.10 -13.81
N MET A 84 41.00 9.43 -12.60
CA MET A 84 41.48 10.57 -11.81
C MET A 84 42.94 10.39 -11.35
N GLU A 85 43.28 9.19 -10.85
CA GLU A 85 44.65 8.91 -10.40
C GLU A 85 45.66 8.82 -11.56
N THR A 86 45.21 8.47 -12.77
CA THR A 86 46.07 8.36 -13.95
C THR A 86 46.32 9.73 -14.57
N LEU A 87 45.45 10.71 -14.43
CA LEU A 87 45.55 12.03 -15.04
C LEU A 87 46.82 12.81 -14.65
N PRO A 88 47.20 12.94 -13.35
CA PRO A 88 48.40 13.64 -12.93
C PRO A 88 49.67 13.06 -13.54
N ILE A 89 49.75 11.74 -13.74
CA ILE A 89 50.89 11.04 -14.31
C ILE A 89 51.17 11.53 -15.74
N PHE A 90 50.13 11.77 -16.54
CA PHE A 90 50.29 12.28 -17.91
C PHE A 90 50.51 13.78 -17.96
N LEU A 91 50.07 14.53 -16.93
CA LEU A 91 50.34 15.98 -16.82
C LEU A 91 51.74 16.32 -16.34
N ASP A 92 52.36 15.49 -15.49
CA ASP A 92 53.68 15.76 -14.89
C ASP A 92 54.82 15.99 -15.93
N GLY A 93 54.70 15.43 -17.12
CA GLY A 93 55.68 15.68 -18.19
C GLY A 93 55.39 16.90 -19.08
N LEU A 94 54.24 17.56 -18.91
CA LEU A 94 53.82 18.67 -19.78
C LEU A 94 53.97 20.05 -19.11
N VAL A 95 53.87 20.09 -17.77
CA VAL A 95 53.83 21.33 -16.98
C VAL A 95 54.71 21.17 -15.73
N THR A 96 55.09 22.27 -15.09
CA THR A 96 55.78 22.23 -13.81
C THR A 96 54.90 21.53 -12.74
N ALA A 97 55.52 20.83 -11.77
CA ALA A 97 54.82 20.02 -10.79
C ALA A 97 53.68 20.77 -10.09
N TRP A 98 53.87 22.01 -9.67
CA TRP A 98 52.84 22.85 -9.08
C TRP A 98 51.71 23.23 -10.07
N GLY A 99 52.09 23.56 -11.30
CA GLY A 99 51.14 23.85 -12.37
C GLY A 99 50.29 22.61 -12.74
N ALA A 100 50.92 21.43 -12.78
CA ALA A 100 50.23 20.17 -13.04
C ALA A 100 49.15 19.88 -11.99
N ILE A 101 49.44 20.11 -10.70
CA ILE A 101 48.48 19.93 -9.62
C ILE A 101 47.29 20.91 -9.76
N LEU A 102 47.58 22.21 -9.97
CA LEU A 102 46.53 23.23 -10.10
C LEU A 102 45.62 22.97 -11.31
N ILE A 103 46.21 22.66 -12.47
CA ILE A 103 45.48 22.38 -13.70
C ILE A 103 44.67 21.08 -13.55
N SER A 104 45.28 20.02 -13.00
CA SER A 104 44.55 18.75 -12.82
C SER A 104 43.36 18.89 -11.90
N VAL A 105 43.51 19.55 -10.73
CA VAL A 105 42.41 19.77 -9.80
C VAL A 105 41.29 20.58 -10.46
N THR A 106 41.62 21.65 -11.18
CA THR A 106 40.63 22.49 -11.84
C THR A 106 39.90 21.74 -12.97
N LEU A 107 40.64 21.01 -13.81
CA LEU A 107 40.07 20.23 -14.92
C LEU A 107 39.19 19.10 -14.41
N ILE A 108 39.65 18.36 -13.41
CA ILE A 108 38.88 17.26 -12.82
C ILE A 108 37.62 17.81 -12.17
N LEU A 109 37.73 18.84 -11.31
CA LEU A 109 36.60 19.38 -10.58
C LEU A 109 35.52 19.91 -11.53
N LEU A 110 35.93 20.75 -12.51
CA LEU A 110 34.98 21.41 -13.38
C LEU A 110 34.43 20.48 -14.47
N PHE A 111 35.31 19.84 -15.23
CA PHE A 111 34.97 19.03 -16.40
C PHE A 111 34.82 17.52 -16.09
N GLY A 112 35.45 17.02 -15.02
CA GLY A 112 35.37 15.64 -14.59
C GLY A 112 34.25 15.38 -13.55
N GLU A 113 33.74 16.41 -12.86
CA GLU A 113 32.73 16.24 -11.84
C GLU A 113 31.54 17.18 -12.00
N ILE A 114 31.68 18.50 -11.77
CA ILE A 114 30.55 19.43 -11.62
C ILE A 114 29.68 19.46 -12.88
N ILE A 115 30.24 19.73 -14.04
CA ILE A 115 29.48 19.86 -15.28
C ILE A 115 28.83 18.53 -15.68
N PRO A 116 29.54 17.39 -15.73
CA PRO A 116 28.96 16.11 -16.08
C PRO A 116 27.86 15.66 -15.11
N GLN A 117 28.06 15.86 -13.80
CA GLN A 117 27.03 15.53 -12.79
C GLN A 117 25.79 16.40 -12.97
N ALA A 118 25.93 17.70 -13.17
CA ALA A 118 24.80 18.61 -13.40
C ALA A 118 24.01 18.25 -14.68
N VAL A 119 24.71 17.86 -15.75
CA VAL A 119 24.07 17.42 -16.99
C VAL A 119 23.38 16.06 -16.82
N CYS A 120 24.04 15.10 -16.19
CA CYS A 120 23.50 13.77 -15.99
C CYS A 120 22.35 13.73 -14.97
N SER A 121 22.33 14.62 -13.96
CA SER A 121 21.18 14.72 -13.04
C SER A 121 19.91 15.15 -13.76
N ARG A 122 20.03 16.02 -14.77
CA ARG A 122 18.87 16.49 -15.55
C ARG A 122 18.46 15.54 -16.69
N TYR A 123 19.45 14.95 -17.38
CA TYR A 123 19.22 14.12 -18.56
C TYR A 123 19.62 12.65 -18.34
N GLY A 124 19.67 12.17 -17.10
CA GLY A 124 20.20 10.86 -16.72
C GLY A 124 19.54 9.70 -17.45
N LEU A 125 18.21 9.75 -17.66
CA LEU A 125 17.46 8.72 -18.39
C LEU A 125 17.94 8.59 -19.86
N ALA A 126 18.09 9.70 -20.58
CA ALA A 126 18.46 9.70 -21.99
C ALA A 126 19.95 9.33 -22.18
N ILE A 127 20.83 9.93 -21.35
CA ILE A 127 22.28 9.68 -21.38
C ILE A 127 22.57 8.24 -20.95
N GLY A 128 21.97 7.81 -19.82
CA GLY A 128 22.11 6.46 -19.31
C GLY A 128 21.68 5.39 -20.31
N ALA A 129 20.57 5.60 -21.03
CA ALA A 129 20.10 4.66 -22.05
C ALA A 129 21.03 4.54 -23.26
N LYS A 130 21.69 5.64 -23.65
CA LYS A 130 22.66 5.64 -24.75
C LYS A 130 23.97 4.95 -24.35
N VAL A 131 24.42 5.15 -23.11
CA VAL A 131 25.70 4.65 -22.59
C VAL A 131 25.56 3.27 -21.93
N ALA A 132 24.33 2.79 -21.65
CA ALA A 132 24.07 1.50 -21.04
C ALA A 132 24.85 0.30 -21.64
N PRO A 133 24.98 0.15 -22.97
CA PRO A 133 25.78 -0.95 -23.52
C PRO A 133 27.27 -0.84 -23.15
N PHE A 134 27.82 0.36 -23.13
CA PHE A 134 29.20 0.61 -22.72
C PHE A 134 29.40 0.31 -21.22
N VAL A 135 28.50 0.76 -20.38
CA VAL A 135 28.52 0.46 -18.94
C VAL A 135 28.48 -1.07 -18.69
N ARG A 136 27.70 -1.83 -19.46
CA ARG A 136 27.68 -3.30 -19.33
C ARG A 136 29.04 -3.92 -19.61
N ILE A 137 29.77 -3.41 -20.61
CA ILE A 137 31.14 -3.87 -20.93
C ILE A 137 32.08 -3.54 -19.76
N LEU A 138 31.99 -2.34 -19.20
CA LEU A 138 32.78 -1.95 -18.03
C LEU A 138 32.46 -2.83 -16.81
N VAL A 139 31.20 -3.06 -16.52
CA VAL A 139 30.77 -3.96 -15.43
C VAL A 139 31.37 -5.37 -15.64
N TRP A 140 31.42 -5.87 -16.86
CA TRP A 140 32.01 -7.17 -17.16
C TRP A 140 33.55 -7.18 -16.97
N ILE A 141 34.25 -6.13 -17.39
CA ILE A 141 35.70 -6.00 -17.24
C ILE A 141 36.11 -5.89 -15.77
N PHE A 142 35.42 -5.04 -15.00
CA PHE A 142 35.71 -4.79 -13.59
C PHE A 142 35.04 -5.77 -12.64
N PHE A 143 34.27 -6.73 -13.17
CA PHE A 143 33.54 -7.73 -12.39
C PHE A 143 34.38 -8.41 -11.30
N PRO A 144 35.61 -8.92 -11.58
CA PRO A 144 36.39 -9.65 -10.57
C PRO A 144 36.77 -8.80 -9.36
N ILE A 145 36.87 -7.47 -9.50
CA ILE A 145 37.18 -6.54 -8.39
C ILE A 145 35.90 -5.96 -7.78
N ALA A 146 34.96 -5.52 -8.61
CA ALA A 146 33.75 -4.87 -8.17
C ALA A 146 32.73 -5.83 -7.49
N TYR A 147 32.70 -7.11 -7.92
CA TYR A 147 31.76 -8.10 -7.39
C TYR A 147 31.96 -8.43 -5.89
N PRO A 148 33.18 -8.75 -5.40
CA PRO A 148 33.37 -9.01 -3.97
C PRO A 148 33.07 -7.77 -3.11
N ILE A 149 33.36 -6.57 -3.59
CA ILE A 149 33.05 -5.31 -2.90
C ILE A 149 31.54 -5.10 -2.87
N SER A 150 30.85 -5.33 -3.98
CA SER A 150 29.38 -5.20 -4.02
C SER A 150 28.68 -6.19 -3.08
N LYS A 151 29.20 -7.42 -2.99
CA LYS A 151 28.66 -8.43 -2.05
C LYS A 151 28.92 -8.07 -0.59
N LEU A 152 30.06 -7.46 -0.29
CA LEU A 152 30.34 -6.92 1.03
C LEU A 152 29.35 -5.78 1.37
N LEU A 153 29.06 -4.89 0.42
CA LEU A 153 28.08 -3.82 0.59
C LEU A 153 26.65 -4.39 0.74
N ASP A 154 26.27 -5.39 -0.06
CA ASP A 154 24.99 -6.09 0.07
C ASP A 154 24.82 -6.70 1.48
N TYR A 155 25.91 -7.24 2.06
CA TYR A 155 25.92 -7.81 3.41
C TYR A 155 25.83 -6.74 4.51
N LEU A 156 26.56 -5.63 4.38
CA LEU A 156 26.61 -4.56 5.40
C LEU A 156 25.37 -3.65 5.37
N LEU A 157 24.85 -3.32 4.19
CA LEU A 157 23.77 -2.36 3.98
C LEU A 157 22.42 -3.05 3.69
N GLY A 158 22.44 -4.36 3.43
CA GLY A 158 21.30 -5.11 2.92
C GLY A 158 21.14 -4.99 1.40
N GLU A 159 20.55 -5.98 0.76
CA GLU A 159 20.06 -5.83 -0.61
C GLU A 159 19.00 -4.75 -0.54
N GLY A 160 19.16 -3.66 -1.31
CA GLY A 160 18.26 -2.51 -1.30
C GLY A 160 16.82 -2.95 -1.50
N ASN A 161 16.17 -3.25 -0.39
CA ASN A 161 14.74 -3.52 -0.36
C ASN A 161 14.07 -2.26 -0.84
N GLN A 162 13.52 -2.32 -2.03
CA GLN A 162 12.67 -1.26 -2.53
C GLN A 162 11.47 -1.19 -1.59
N ALA A 163 11.49 -0.19 -0.75
CA ALA A 163 10.34 0.13 0.06
C ALA A 163 9.20 0.47 -0.91
N VAL A 164 8.30 -0.49 -1.10
CA VAL A 164 6.99 -0.19 -1.66
C VAL A 164 6.39 0.86 -0.74
N PHE A 165 5.90 1.95 -1.29
CA PHE A 165 5.28 3.02 -0.52
C PHE A 165 4.28 2.45 0.48
N ARG A 166 4.37 2.89 1.72
CA ARG A 166 3.36 2.60 2.73
C ARG A 166 2.06 3.29 2.32
N ARG A 167 0.92 2.79 2.81
CA ARG A 167 -0.40 3.34 2.47
C ARG A 167 -0.47 4.86 2.72
N ALA A 168 0.00 5.34 3.87
CA ALA A 168 0.05 6.77 4.18
C ALA A 168 0.90 7.59 3.18
N GLU A 169 2.00 7.01 2.70
CA GLU A 169 2.84 7.63 1.68
C GLU A 169 2.12 7.68 0.32
N LEU A 170 1.33 6.64 -0.01
CA LEU A 170 0.49 6.62 -1.22
C LEU A 170 -0.60 7.69 -1.17
N ILE A 171 -1.27 7.87 -0.02
CA ILE A 171 -2.28 8.92 0.18
C ILE A 171 -1.64 10.29 -0.08
N THR A 172 -0.51 10.56 0.58
CA THR A 172 0.23 11.82 0.36
C THR A 172 0.67 12.01 -1.09
N LEU A 173 1.07 10.92 -1.77
CA LEU A 173 1.45 10.97 -3.18
C LEU A 173 0.26 11.31 -4.08
N VAL A 174 -0.92 10.76 -3.79
CA VAL A 174 -2.18 11.08 -4.50
C VAL A 174 -2.52 12.55 -4.31
N ASP A 175 -2.46 13.08 -3.09
CA ASP A 175 -2.72 14.50 -2.80
C ASP A 175 -1.77 15.43 -3.58
N PHE A 176 -0.50 15.05 -3.71
CA PHE A 176 0.45 15.83 -4.51
C PHE A 176 0.14 15.85 -6.01
N HIS A 177 -0.63 14.88 -6.50
CA HIS A 177 -1.06 14.81 -7.90
C HIS A 177 -2.42 15.48 -8.12
N GLY A 178 -3.08 15.98 -7.07
CA GLY A 178 -4.27 16.80 -7.18
C GLY A 178 -3.98 18.15 -7.83
N ASN A 179 -4.90 18.65 -8.64
CA ASN A 179 -4.74 19.92 -9.33
C ASN A 179 -4.73 21.12 -8.36
N GLU A 180 -5.37 21.01 -7.20
CA GLU A 180 -5.43 22.03 -6.16
C GLU A 180 -4.10 22.24 -5.44
N ALA A 181 -3.19 21.26 -5.46
CA ALA A 181 -1.88 21.38 -4.85
C ALA A 181 -0.98 22.43 -5.54
N GLY A 182 -1.43 23.06 -6.62
CA GLY A 182 -0.68 24.09 -7.36
C GLY A 182 0.60 23.59 -8.04
N LYS A 183 0.80 22.28 -8.09
CA LYS A 183 1.98 21.61 -8.67
C LYS A 183 1.74 21.07 -10.08
N GLY A 184 0.56 21.35 -10.66
CA GLY A 184 0.19 20.88 -12.00
C GLY A 184 -0.19 19.40 -12.05
N GLY A 185 -0.80 18.88 -10.99
CA GLY A 185 -1.37 17.54 -10.96
C GLY A 185 -2.51 17.38 -11.96
N GLU A 186 -2.69 16.17 -12.49
CA GLU A 186 -3.71 15.83 -13.48
C GLU A 186 -5.02 15.34 -12.85
N LEU A 187 -5.01 15.01 -11.54
CA LEU A 187 -6.17 14.48 -10.83
C LEU A 187 -7.07 15.61 -10.32
N THR A 188 -8.37 15.44 -10.49
CA THR A 188 -9.39 16.31 -9.89
C THR A 188 -9.47 16.07 -8.38
N HIS A 189 -10.12 17.00 -7.65
CA HIS A 189 -10.38 16.85 -6.22
C HIS A 189 -11.14 15.55 -5.92
N ASP A 190 -12.23 15.29 -6.63
CA ASP A 190 -13.06 14.11 -6.44
C ASP A 190 -12.28 12.82 -6.69
N GLU A 191 -11.41 12.79 -7.72
CA GLU A 191 -10.55 11.62 -7.99
C GLU A 191 -9.57 11.36 -6.84
N THR A 192 -8.93 12.40 -6.30
CA THR A 192 -8.00 12.25 -5.15
C THR A 192 -8.74 11.80 -3.91
N THR A 193 -9.92 12.33 -3.64
CA THR A 193 -10.77 11.99 -2.50
C THR A 193 -11.24 10.54 -2.55
N ILE A 194 -11.73 10.08 -3.71
CA ILE A 194 -12.16 8.69 -3.91
C ILE A 194 -10.99 7.71 -3.74
N ILE A 195 -9.81 8.03 -4.29
CA ILE A 195 -8.63 7.16 -4.14
C ILE A 195 -8.21 7.07 -2.67
N THR A 196 -8.21 8.19 -1.96
CA THR A 196 -7.90 8.27 -0.52
C THR A 196 -8.90 7.46 0.29
N GLY A 197 -10.20 7.67 0.08
CA GLY A 197 -11.27 6.91 0.73
C GLY A 197 -11.15 5.40 0.48
N ALA A 198 -10.83 4.99 -0.75
CA ALA A 198 -10.59 3.57 -1.07
C ALA A 198 -9.40 2.97 -0.32
N LEU A 199 -8.35 3.74 -0.08
CA LEU A 199 -7.21 3.32 0.73
C LEU A 199 -7.57 3.25 2.21
N GLU A 200 -8.41 4.15 2.72
CA GLU A 200 -8.85 4.19 4.13
C GLU A 200 -9.88 3.13 4.51
N LEU A 201 -10.73 2.69 3.57
CA LEU A 201 -11.78 1.67 3.82
C LEU A 201 -11.29 0.39 4.50
N THR A 202 -10.01 0.06 4.39
CA THR A 202 -9.43 -1.12 5.06
C THR A 202 -8.98 -0.83 6.49
N GLU A 203 -8.87 0.43 6.89
CA GLU A 203 -8.49 0.86 8.24
C GLU A 203 -9.72 1.27 9.06
N LYS A 204 -10.69 1.95 8.43
CA LYS A 204 -11.98 2.29 9.04
C LYS A 204 -12.78 1.02 9.30
N THR A 205 -13.49 1.02 10.43
CA THR A 205 -14.28 -0.12 10.93
C THR A 205 -15.77 0.17 10.89
N ALA A 206 -16.60 -0.85 11.13
CA ALA A 206 -18.04 -0.69 11.22
C ALA A 206 -18.47 0.37 12.24
N SER A 207 -17.74 0.50 13.36
CA SER A 207 -18.04 1.48 14.41
C SER A 207 -17.85 2.93 13.96
N ASP A 208 -17.01 3.16 12.94
CA ASP A 208 -16.68 4.50 12.46
C ASP A 208 -17.76 5.07 11.52
N ALA A 209 -18.47 4.19 10.79
CA ALA A 209 -19.47 4.54 9.78
C ALA A 209 -20.91 4.14 10.15
N MET A 210 -21.12 3.43 11.24
CA MET A 210 -22.47 2.96 11.61
C MET A 210 -23.35 4.08 12.12
N THR A 211 -24.65 3.98 11.84
CA THR A 211 -25.67 4.75 12.55
C THR A 211 -25.98 4.06 13.89
N PRO A 212 -25.77 4.72 15.05
CA PRO A 212 -26.08 4.14 16.36
C PRO A 212 -27.54 3.71 16.48
N VAL A 213 -27.80 2.63 17.24
CA VAL A 213 -29.19 2.12 17.48
C VAL A 213 -30.10 3.21 18.07
N SER A 214 -29.59 4.13 18.90
CA SER A 214 -30.34 5.25 19.46
C SER A 214 -30.95 6.19 18.43
N ASN A 215 -30.31 6.30 17.29
CA ASN A 215 -30.68 7.21 16.18
C ASN A 215 -31.41 6.46 15.05
N THR A 216 -31.46 5.13 15.15
CA THR A 216 -32.07 4.27 14.13
C THR A 216 -33.58 4.20 14.31
N PHE A 217 -34.33 4.43 13.22
CA PHE A 217 -35.77 4.18 13.21
C PHE A 217 -36.02 2.67 13.05
N ALA A 218 -36.51 2.04 14.09
CA ALA A 218 -36.87 0.61 14.12
C ALA A 218 -38.26 0.40 14.68
N ILE A 219 -38.96 -0.70 14.34
CA ILE A 219 -40.33 -1.02 14.77
C ILE A 219 -40.36 -2.29 15.60
N ASP A 220 -41.24 -2.31 16.63
CA ASP A 220 -41.52 -3.53 17.41
C ASP A 220 -42.27 -4.55 16.53
N ILE A 221 -41.87 -5.80 16.58
CA ILE A 221 -42.53 -6.91 15.89
C ILE A 221 -44.01 -7.06 16.26
N ASN A 222 -44.39 -6.69 17.48
CA ASN A 222 -45.77 -6.75 18.00
C ASN A 222 -46.54 -5.45 17.74
N ALA A 223 -45.91 -4.41 17.22
CA ALA A 223 -46.59 -3.17 16.89
C ALA A 223 -47.75 -3.43 15.91
N LYS A 224 -48.86 -2.75 16.09
CA LYS A 224 -49.99 -2.82 15.17
C LYS A 224 -49.75 -1.93 13.97
N LEU A 225 -49.89 -2.49 12.78
CA LEU A 225 -49.75 -1.77 11.52
C LEU A 225 -51.01 -0.95 11.26
N ASP A 226 -51.15 0.16 11.96
CA ASP A 226 -52.22 1.11 11.81
C ASP A 226 -51.87 2.26 10.85
N ARG A 227 -52.82 3.12 10.59
CA ARG A 227 -52.64 4.28 9.70
C ARG A 227 -51.52 5.22 10.19
N ASN A 228 -51.33 5.36 11.51
CA ASN A 228 -50.38 6.24 12.11
C ASN A 228 -48.93 5.69 11.91
N LEU A 229 -48.71 4.39 12.17
CA LEU A 229 -47.41 3.75 11.95
C LEU A 229 -47.06 3.72 10.47
N MET A 230 -48.02 3.44 9.58
CA MET A 230 -47.82 3.50 8.13
C MET A 230 -47.41 4.89 7.66
N LYS A 231 -48.08 5.93 8.18
CA LYS A 231 -47.72 7.34 7.88
C LYS A 231 -46.32 7.64 8.35
N LEU A 232 -45.94 7.26 9.57
CA LEU A 232 -44.62 7.49 10.13
C LEU A 232 -43.51 6.79 9.31
N ILE A 233 -43.75 5.55 8.85
CA ILE A 233 -42.78 4.84 8.00
C ILE A 233 -42.58 5.57 6.65
N MET A 234 -43.68 6.09 6.09
CA MET A 234 -43.63 6.83 4.83
C MET A 234 -42.94 8.20 4.98
N GLU A 235 -43.22 8.90 6.09
CA GLU A 235 -42.58 10.20 6.41
C GLU A 235 -41.08 10.07 6.62
N LYS A 236 -40.60 8.91 7.13
CA LYS A 236 -39.14 8.65 7.27
C LYS A 236 -38.46 8.30 5.96
N GLY A 237 -39.20 7.92 4.91
CA GLY A 237 -38.64 7.65 3.58
C GLY A 237 -37.83 6.36 3.43
N HIS A 238 -37.51 5.64 4.52
CA HIS A 238 -36.58 4.50 4.47
C HIS A 238 -37.15 3.32 3.68
N SER A 239 -36.43 2.82 2.72
CA SER A 239 -36.76 1.63 1.92
C SER A 239 -36.75 0.33 2.72
N ARG A 240 -35.91 0.26 3.78
CA ARG A 240 -35.74 -0.87 4.69
C ARG A 240 -35.92 -0.41 6.13
N VAL A 241 -36.80 -1.07 6.87
CA VAL A 241 -37.06 -0.71 8.26
C VAL A 241 -36.71 -1.90 9.16
N PRO A 242 -35.73 -1.72 10.06
CA PRO A 242 -35.38 -2.74 11.05
C PRO A 242 -36.53 -3.08 11.98
N VAL A 243 -36.61 -4.35 12.38
CA VAL A 243 -37.59 -4.86 13.31
C VAL A 243 -36.89 -5.40 14.54
N TYR A 244 -37.31 -4.96 15.71
CA TYR A 244 -36.79 -5.44 16.98
C TYR A 244 -37.83 -6.25 17.80
N TYR A 245 -37.33 -7.01 18.76
CA TYR A 245 -38.17 -7.77 19.70
C TYR A 245 -37.89 -7.34 21.14
N GLN A 246 -38.92 -6.87 21.84
CA GLN A 246 -38.91 -6.38 23.23
C GLN A 246 -38.06 -5.14 23.46
N GLN A 247 -36.82 -5.14 23.07
CA GLN A 247 -35.88 -4.01 23.25
C GLN A 247 -35.27 -3.56 21.91
N PRO A 248 -35.09 -2.26 21.68
CA PRO A 248 -34.55 -1.74 20.43
C PRO A 248 -33.17 -2.30 20.06
N ILE A 249 -32.38 -2.70 21.06
CA ILE A 249 -31.06 -3.32 20.86
C ILE A 249 -31.13 -4.76 20.33
N ASN A 250 -32.32 -5.39 20.37
CA ASN A 250 -32.54 -6.74 19.88
C ASN A 250 -33.21 -6.72 18.50
N ILE A 251 -32.43 -6.31 17.49
CA ILE A 251 -32.89 -6.31 16.10
C ILE A 251 -32.85 -7.73 15.56
N ILE A 252 -34.01 -8.22 15.11
CA ILE A 252 -34.22 -9.61 14.64
C ILE A 252 -34.26 -9.70 13.11
N GLY A 253 -34.57 -8.62 12.42
CA GLY A 253 -34.70 -8.62 10.97
C GLY A 253 -35.06 -7.24 10.42
N LEU A 254 -35.47 -7.22 9.17
CA LEU A 254 -35.95 -6.02 8.49
C LEU A 254 -37.22 -6.31 7.67
N ILE A 255 -38.00 -5.28 7.45
CA ILE A 255 -39.10 -5.26 6.48
C ILE A 255 -38.79 -4.30 5.35
N LEU A 256 -39.32 -4.60 4.17
CA LEU A 256 -39.22 -3.71 3.04
C LEU A 256 -40.46 -2.80 2.98
N ALA A 257 -40.27 -1.49 2.95
CA ALA A 257 -41.39 -0.53 2.90
C ALA A 257 -42.34 -0.81 1.71
N LYS A 258 -41.81 -1.25 0.57
CA LYS A 258 -42.62 -1.65 -0.59
C LYS A 258 -43.63 -2.76 -0.30
N ASN A 259 -43.34 -3.68 0.64
CA ASN A 259 -44.23 -4.77 0.99
C ASN A 259 -45.44 -4.29 1.84
N LEU A 260 -45.34 -3.11 2.45
CA LEU A 260 -46.37 -2.49 3.24
C LEU A 260 -47.45 -1.81 2.39
N LEU A 261 -47.13 -1.44 1.16
CA LEU A 261 -48.05 -0.73 0.25
C LEU A 261 -49.33 -1.52 -0.10
N THR A 262 -49.26 -2.84 0.01
CA THR A 262 -50.41 -3.72 -0.31
C THR A 262 -51.28 -4.04 0.89
N ILE A 263 -50.96 -3.49 2.08
CA ILE A 263 -51.62 -3.83 3.34
C ILE A 263 -52.68 -2.78 3.66
N ASN A 264 -53.90 -3.25 4.04
CA ASN A 264 -54.96 -2.36 4.50
C ASN A 264 -54.72 -1.99 5.99
N PRO A 265 -54.50 -0.70 6.31
CA PRO A 265 -54.15 -0.26 7.67
C PRO A 265 -55.36 -0.31 8.65
N GLU A 266 -56.60 -0.51 8.17
CA GLU A 266 -57.77 -0.50 9.01
C GLU A 266 -57.92 -1.72 9.94
N GLY A 267 -57.19 -2.81 9.62
CA GLY A 267 -57.22 -4.04 10.37
C GLY A 267 -56.44 -4.06 11.68
N GLY A 268 -55.50 -3.12 11.88
CA GLY A 268 -54.62 -3.03 13.08
C GLY A 268 -53.86 -4.33 13.39
N ILE A 269 -53.47 -5.06 12.36
CA ILE A 269 -52.82 -6.39 12.47
C ILE A 269 -51.38 -6.22 12.92
N PRO A 270 -50.85 -7.05 13.83
CA PRO A 270 -49.47 -6.98 14.24
C PRO A 270 -48.50 -7.19 13.06
N VAL A 271 -47.35 -6.49 13.06
CA VAL A 271 -46.30 -6.56 12.02
C VAL A 271 -45.88 -8.01 11.71
N LYS A 272 -45.78 -8.86 12.74
CA LYS A 272 -45.41 -10.28 12.59
C LYS A 272 -46.39 -11.10 11.73
N ASN A 273 -47.66 -10.69 11.65
CA ASN A 273 -48.67 -11.44 10.93
C ASN A 273 -48.95 -10.92 9.52
N VAL A 274 -48.45 -9.76 9.19
CA VAL A 274 -48.86 -9.03 7.98
C VAL A 274 -47.78 -8.99 6.94
N THR A 275 -46.50 -9.03 7.35
CA THR A 275 -45.39 -8.82 6.40
C THR A 275 -44.28 -9.86 6.56
N THR A 276 -43.55 -10.08 5.48
CA THR A 276 -42.41 -10.96 5.49
C THR A 276 -41.23 -10.25 6.15
N ILE A 277 -40.77 -10.76 7.29
CA ILE A 277 -39.56 -10.28 7.95
C ILE A 277 -38.36 -11.01 7.33
N ARG A 278 -37.41 -10.27 6.85
CA ARG A 278 -36.17 -10.81 6.29
C ARG A 278 -35.05 -10.80 7.34
N ARG A 279 -34.21 -11.82 7.35
CA ARG A 279 -33.04 -11.84 8.21
C ARG A 279 -32.08 -10.73 7.80
N ILE A 280 -31.45 -10.13 8.81
CA ILE A 280 -30.43 -9.11 8.66
C ILE A 280 -29.08 -9.68 9.10
N PRO A 281 -28.00 -9.56 8.27
CA PRO A 281 -26.69 -10.03 8.66
C PRO A 281 -26.13 -9.22 9.82
N ARG A 282 -25.26 -9.85 10.63
CA ARG A 282 -24.60 -9.24 11.77
C ARG A 282 -23.11 -9.16 11.54
N VAL A 283 -22.52 -7.99 11.79
CA VAL A 283 -21.10 -7.70 11.65
C VAL A 283 -20.53 -7.20 12.97
N SER A 284 -19.27 -7.48 13.24
CA SER A 284 -18.59 -6.96 14.43
C SER A 284 -18.30 -5.46 14.27
N GLU A 285 -18.35 -4.69 15.35
CA GLU A 285 -17.97 -3.28 15.40
C GLU A 285 -16.53 -3.02 14.89
N THR A 286 -15.64 -4.01 15.03
CA THR A 286 -14.25 -3.93 14.60
C THR A 286 -14.01 -4.46 13.18
N MET A 287 -15.06 -4.82 12.45
CA MET A 287 -14.93 -5.32 11.08
C MET A 287 -14.58 -4.19 10.12
N PRO A 288 -13.51 -4.32 9.28
CA PRO A 288 -13.16 -3.29 8.32
C PRO A 288 -14.26 -3.03 7.29
N LEU A 289 -14.47 -1.77 6.92
CA LEU A 289 -15.50 -1.37 5.94
C LEU A 289 -15.31 -2.06 4.58
N TYR A 290 -14.08 -2.30 4.18
CA TYR A 290 -13.80 -3.06 2.95
C TYR A 290 -14.36 -4.48 2.98
N ASP A 291 -14.29 -5.17 4.12
CA ASP A 291 -14.84 -6.52 4.26
C ASP A 291 -16.38 -6.48 4.26
N ILE A 292 -16.99 -5.44 4.86
CA ILE A 292 -18.44 -5.21 4.83
C ILE A 292 -18.90 -4.94 3.39
N LEU A 293 -18.18 -4.10 2.64
CA LEU A 293 -18.48 -3.85 1.23
C LEU A 293 -18.46 -5.15 0.40
N ASN A 294 -17.47 -6.00 0.63
CA ASN A 294 -17.39 -7.30 -0.04
C ASN A 294 -18.58 -8.22 0.31
N GLU A 295 -19.11 -8.16 1.56
CA GLU A 295 -20.29 -8.91 1.94
C GLU A 295 -21.55 -8.35 1.27
N PHE A 296 -21.70 -7.04 1.19
CA PHE A 296 -22.81 -6.41 0.47
C PHE A 296 -22.79 -6.72 -1.04
N GLN A 297 -21.60 -6.77 -1.66
CA GLN A 297 -21.44 -7.15 -3.06
C GLN A 297 -21.92 -8.58 -3.38
N LYS A 298 -21.98 -9.47 -2.39
CA LYS A 298 -22.55 -10.81 -2.59
C LYS A 298 -24.06 -10.81 -2.81
N GLY A 299 -24.73 -9.66 -2.59
CA GLY A 299 -26.14 -9.45 -2.89
C GLY A 299 -27.13 -10.01 -1.88
N HIS A 300 -26.69 -10.47 -0.71
CA HIS A 300 -27.58 -11.03 0.32
C HIS A 300 -28.37 -9.96 1.06
N SER A 301 -27.75 -8.84 1.39
CA SER A 301 -28.39 -7.68 2.02
C SER A 301 -27.58 -6.43 1.74
N HIS A 302 -28.22 -5.25 1.75
CA HIS A 302 -27.57 -3.94 1.70
C HIS A 302 -27.61 -3.23 3.06
N MET A 303 -27.94 -3.95 4.12
CA MET A 303 -27.99 -3.45 5.49
C MET A 303 -27.51 -4.57 6.42
N ALA A 304 -26.73 -4.23 7.43
CA ALA A 304 -26.25 -5.15 8.46
C ALA A 304 -26.39 -4.53 9.86
N VAL A 305 -26.58 -5.37 10.86
CA VAL A 305 -26.54 -4.97 12.28
C VAL A 305 -25.11 -5.05 12.77
N VAL A 306 -24.63 -3.97 13.38
CA VAL A 306 -23.34 -3.94 14.05
C VAL A 306 -23.50 -4.42 15.49
N ILE A 307 -22.73 -5.44 15.87
CA ILE A 307 -22.79 -6.04 17.20
C ILE A 307 -21.47 -5.80 17.96
N LYS A 308 -21.62 -5.64 19.27
CA LYS A 308 -20.47 -5.50 20.17
C LYS A 308 -19.67 -6.79 20.26
N ASN A 309 -18.34 -6.71 20.25
CA ASN A 309 -17.48 -7.87 20.42
C ASN A 309 -17.54 -8.37 21.86
N GLN A 310 -18.02 -9.60 22.09
CA GLN A 310 -18.09 -10.21 23.42
C GLN A 310 -16.73 -10.69 23.99
N SER A 311 -15.63 -10.46 23.30
CA SER A 311 -14.30 -10.93 23.74
C SER A 311 -13.77 -10.24 25.01
N ASP A 312 -14.32 -9.08 25.39
CA ASP A 312 -13.81 -8.32 26.55
C ASP A 312 -14.55 -8.56 27.87
N THR A 313 -15.59 -9.41 27.89
CA THR A 313 -16.44 -9.58 29.08
C THR A 313 -16.28 -10.93 29.79
N LYS A 314 -15.28 -11.75 29.42
CA LYS A 314 -14.97 -12.98 30.16
C LYS A 314 -13.71 -12.83 30.97
N GLN A 315 -13.73 -11.98 31.99
CA GLN A 315 -12.96 -12.25 33.20
C GLN A 315 -13.91 -12.92 34.21
N PRO A 316 -13.77 -14.20 34.51
CA PRO A 316 -14.42 -14.78 35.65
C PRO A 316 -13.71 -14.28 36.90
N ALA A 317 -14.46 -13.58 37.74
CA ALA A 317 -14.07 -13.44 39.12
C ALA A 317 -14.00 -14.85 39.75
N SER A 318 -12.83 -15.34 40.02
CA SER A 318 -12.62 -16.45 40.92
C SER A 318 -11.71 -15.99 42.06
N GLU A 319 -12.26 -16.19 43.22
CA GLU A 319 -11.81 -15.89 44.56
C GLU A 319 -10.41 -16.36 44.87
N HIS A 320 -9.78 -15.59 45.73
CA HIS A 320 -8.70 -15.88 46.67
C HIS A 320 -8.25 -17.33 46.83
N SER A 321 -6.97 -17.58 46.58
CA SER A 321 -6.13 -18.29 47.56
C SER A 321 -4.69 -17.83 47.40
N THR A 322 -4.22 -17.23 48.46
CA THR A 322 -2.84 -16.87 48.81
C THR A 322 -1.91 -18.06 48.75
N HIS A 323 -0.84 -17.96 47.94
CA HIS A 323 0.43 -18.58 48.27
C HIS A 323 1.60 -17.77 47.68
N GLU A 324 2.28 -17.08 48.56
CA GLU A 324 3.62 -16.54 48.34
C GLU A 324 4.59 -17.66 47.98
N LYS A 325 5.38 -17.48 46.95
CA LYS A 325 6.74 -18.00 46.87
C LYS A 325 7.61 -17.18 45.91
N GLY A 326 8.59 -16.63 46.52
CA GLY A 326 9.85 -16.02 46.21
C GLY A 326 10.37 -16.07 44.77
N VAL A 327 10.74 -14.90 44.33
CA VAL A 327 11.61 -14.63 43.18
C VAL A 327 13.03 -15.06 43.56
N ARG A 328 13.65 -15.91 42.74
CA ARG A 328 15.11 -16.02 42.63
C ARG A 328 15.47 -15.86 41.15
N VAL A 329 16.25 -14.82 40.91
CA VAL A 329 17.01 -14.58 39.70
C VAL A 329 18.29 -15.39 39.82
N ASP A 330 18.59 -16.23 38.83
CA ASP A 330 19.94 -16.73 38.59
C ASP A 330 20.28 -16.56 37.12
N ILE A 331 21.39 -15.88 36.93
CA ILE A 331 22.13 -15.62 35.71
C ILE A 331 23.05 -16.81 35.46
N ASP A 332 23.31 -17.13 34.21
CA ASP A 332 24.31 -18.02 33.63
C ASP A 332 23.93 -19.49 33.35
N GLY A 333 24.25 -19.88 32.11
CA GLY A 333 24.51 -21.27 31.77
C GLY A 333 23.95 -21.77 30.46
N GLU A 334 24.83 -21.83 29.46
CA GLU A 334 24.72 -22.63 28.24
C GLU A 334 24.13 -24.01 28.48
N THR A 335 23.23 -24.45 27.64
CA THR A 335 23.07 -25.89 27.40
C THR A 335 22.52 -26.19 25.99
N HIS A 336 23.30 -26.97 25.30
CA HIS A 336 23.01 -27.80 24.12
C HIS A 336 21.64 -28.49 24.21
N LEU A 337 20.86 -28.45 23.12
CA LEU A 337 19.77 -29.38 22.90
C LEU A 337 19.90 -30.10 21.55
N LYS A 338 19.90 -31.41 21.71
CA LYS A 338 20.06 -32.45 20.70
C LYS A 338 18.91 -32.42 19.68
N GLU A 339 19.30 -32.53 18.39
CA GLU A 339 18.49 -33.04 17.29
C GLU A 339 17.86 -34.39 17.62
N LYS A 340 16.57 -34.50 17.35
CA LYS A 340 15.92 -35.79 17.07
C LYS A 340 15.28 -35.74 15.69
N SER A 341 15.97 -36.38 14.78
CA SER A 341 15.55 -36.80 13.46
C SER A 341 14.29 -37.66 13.52
N LEU A 342 13.26 -37.29 12.78
CA LEU A 342 12.20 -38.22 12.36
C LEU A 342 12.08 -38.16 10.83
N LYS A 343 12.61 -39.18 10.21
CA LYS A 343 12.46 -39.49 8.77
C LYS A 343 11.04 -39.97 8.53
N THR A 344 10.27 -39.29 7.69
CA THR A 344 9.11 -39.90 7.02
C THR A 344 9.24 -39.70 5.52
N LYS A 345 9.40 -40.81 4.83
CA LYS A 345 9.40 -40.93 3.35
C LYS A 345 8.00 -40.64 2.84
N ILE A 346 7.84 -39.72 1.91
CA ILE A 346 6.68 -39.67 1.00
C ILE A 346 7.18 -39.51 -0.43
N SER A 347 6.67 -40.40 -1.24
CA SER A 347 6.91 -40.66 -2.65
C SER A 347 6.64 -39.49 -3.58
N LEU A 348 7.55 -39.26 -4.53
CA LEU A 348 7.34 -38.36 -5.68
C LEU A 348 6.28 -38.96 -6.63
N LYS A 349 5.28 -38.17 -6.96
CA LYS A 349 4.59 -38.27 -8.26
C LYS A 349 4.61 -36.90 -8.95
N LYS A 350 5.28 -36.91 -10.08
CA LYS A 350 5.42 -35.86 -11.08
C LYS A 350 4.05 -35.49 -11.65
N LEU A 351 3.70 -34.22 -11.69
CA LEU A 351 2.86 -33.66 -12.77
C LEU A 351 3.22 -32.20 -13.02
N ASN A 352 3.62 -31.92 -14.24
CA ASN A 352 3.86 -30.60 -14.78
C ASN A 352 2.53 -29.83 -14.93
N SER A 353 2.46 -28.61 -14.46
CA SER A 353 1.75 -27.55 -15.16
C SER A 353 2.26 -26.19 -14.68
N PHE A 354 2.67 -25.40 -15.64
CA PHE A 354 3.05 -23.99 -15.50
C PHE A 354 1.88 -23.18 -14.97
N SER A 355 2.08 -22.47 -13.89
CA SER A 355 1.37 -21.23 -13.60
C SER A 355 2.23 -20.35 -12.68
N HIS A 356 2.43 -19.17 -13.13
CA HIS A 356 3.19 -18.08 -12.55
C HIS A 356 2.39 -17.53 -11.37
N ASP A 357 2.77 -17.89 -10.15
CA ASP A 357 2.17 -17.32 -8.95
C ASP A 357 3.19 -16.41 -8.24
N ALA A 358 2.90 -15.11 -8.31
CA ALA A 358 3.49 -14.12 -7.46
C ALA A 358 2.92 -14.30 -6.03
N ASN A 359 3.72 -14.84 -5.11
CA ASN A 359 3.40 -14.87 -3.69
C ASN A 359 3.50 -13.47 -3.08
N LEU A 360 2.38 -12.77 -3.04
CA LEU A 360 2.15 -11.70 -2.08
C LEU A 360 1.80 -12.35 -0.72
N HIS A 361 2.56 -12.04 0.31
CA HIS A 361 2.20 -12.33 1.70
C HIS A 361 0.86 -11.64 2.05
N ARG A 362 -0.22 -12.38 1.89
CA ARG A 362 -1.50 -12.06 2.48
C ARG A 362 -1.41 -12.35 3.97
N GLY A 363 -1.39 -11.31 4.80
CA GLY A 363 -1.80 -11.40 6.20
C GLY A 363 -3.22 -11.96 6.19
N ALA A 364 -3.38 -13.22 6.59
CA ALA A 364 -4.68 -13.85 6.69
C ALA A 364 -5.40 -13.26 7.91
N SER A 365 -6.13 -12.16 7.70
CA SER A 365 -7.28 -11.86 8.54
C SER A 365 -8.24 -13.05 8.40
N ARG A 366 -8.40 -13.80 9.49
CA ARG A 366 -9.46 -14.78 9.62
C ARG A 366 -10.78 -14.02 9.72
N SER A 367 -11.32 -13.54 8.61
CA SER A 367 -12.73 -13.20 8.55
C SER A 367 -13.47 -14.51 8.81
N LYS A 368 -14.23 -14.56 9.92
CA LYS A 368 -15.27 -15.58 10.09
C LYS A 368 -16.13 -15.46 8.83
N LYS A 369 -16.01 -16.41 7.90
CA LYS A 369 -16.91 -16.52 6.76
C LYS A 369 -18.32 -16.42 7.33
N TRP A 370 -19.13 -15.49 6.85
CA TRP A 370 -20.56 -15.54 7.03
C TRP A 370 -20.98 -16.98 6.73
N GLY A 371 -21.48 -17.65 7.76
CA GLY A 371 -21.72 -19.08 7.73
C GLY A 371 -22.60 -19.43 6.53
N ARG A 372 -22.34 -20.58 5.96
CA ARG A 372 -23.06 -21.17 4.82
C ARG A 372 -24.57 -21.35 5.04
N ASP A 373 -25.13 -20.86 6.16
CA ASP A 373 -26.49 -21.09 6.62
C ASP A 373 -27.48 -19.96 6.28
N PHE A 374 -27.09 -18.99 5.43
CA PHE A 374 -27.98 -17.92 4.97
C PHE A 374 -28.98 -18.36 3.89
N HIS A 375 -29.43 -19.64 3.96
CA HIS A 375 -30.34 -20.21 2.95
C HIS A 375 -31.84 -19.88 3.12
N SER A 376 -32.24 -19.17 4.18
CA SER A 376 -33.59 -18.69 4.30
C SER A 376 -33.62 -17.17 4.44
N GLU A 377 -33.90 -16.46 3.34
CA GLU A 377 -34.10 -15.00 3.36
C GLU A 377 -35.26 -14.53 4.24
N VAL A 378 -36.16 -15.45 4.62
CA VAL A 378 -37.39 -15.16 5.36
C VAL A 378 -37.30 -15.75 6.76
N LEU A 379 -37.54 -14.91 7.75
CA LEU A 379 -37.67 -15.35 9.12
C LEU A 379 -39.07 -16.00 9.31
N HIS A 380 -39.13 -17.31 9.47
CA HIS A 380 -40.35 -17.98 9.86
C HIS A 380 -40.54 -17.86 11.38
N ILE A 381 -41.47 -17.01 11.80
CA ILE A 381 -41.85 -16.88 13.19
C ILE A 381 -42.80 -18.04 13.50
N THR A 382 -42.22 -19.16 13.95
CA THR A 382 -42.96 -20.22 14.62
C THR A 382 -43.16 -19.81 16.08
N ASP A 383 -44.14 -20.40 16.78
CA ASP A 383 -44.44 -20.12 18.20
C ASP A 383 -43.29 -20.50 19.18
N ASP A 384 -42.20 -20.96 18.68
CA ASP A 384 -40.97 -21.18 19.44
C ASP A 384 -40.37 -19.84 19.90
N PRO A 385 -39.81 -19.78 21.14
CA PRO A 385 -39.22 -18.56 21.66
C PRO A 385 -38.14 -18.08 20.67
N ILE A 386 -38.36 -16.85 20.18
CA ILE A 386 -37.41 -16.20 19.26
C ILE A 386 -36.03 -16.23 19.94
N THR A 387 -35.18 -17.11 19.47
CA THR A 387 -33.80 -17.22 19.99
C THR A 387 -33.12 -15.90 19.71
N ILE A 388 -32.70 -15.22 20.79
CA ILE A 388 -31.89 -14.00 20.72
C ILE A 388 -30.61 -14.41 20.01
N GLU A 389 -30.42 -13.96 18.77
CA GLU A 389 -29.15 -14.18 18.08
C GLU A 389 -28.02 -13.49 18.87
N GLU A 390 -26.89 -14.15 19.02
CA GLU A 390 -25.80 -13.73 19.87
C GLU A 390 -25.32 -12.30 19.52
N GLY A 391 -25.31 -11.40 20.51
CA GLY A 391 -24.72 -10.07 20.50
C GLY A 391 -25.71 -8.92 20.54
N GLU A 392 -25.44 -7.95 21.40
CA GLU A 392 -26.21 -6.69 21.48
C GLU A 392 -25.90 -5.83 20.24
N ALA A 393 -26.96 -5.33 19.58
CA ALA A 393 -26.80 -4.38 18.48
C ALA A 393 -26.38 -3.02 19.04
N VAL A 394 -25.26 -2.49 18.51
CA VAL A 394 -24.75 -1.15 18.81
C VAL A 394 -25.13 -0.14 17.73
N GLY A 395 -25.32 -0.61 16.51
CA GLY A 395 -25.68 0.22 15.37
C GLY A 395 -26.17 -0.58 14.16
N ILE A 396 -26.44 0.14 13.11
CA ILE A 396 -26.76 -0.39 11.78
C ILE A 396 -25.81 0.24 10.78
N ILE A 397 -25.37 -0.53 9.81
CA ILE A 397 -24.57 -0.05 8.69
C ILE A 397 -25.23 -0.47 7.38
N THR A 398 -25.31 0.47 6.44
CA THR A 398 -25.88 0.27 5.11
C THR A 398 -24.78 0.29 4.04
N LEU A 399 -25.15 -0.08 2.82
CA LEU A 399 -24.24 0.06 1.66
C LEU A 399 -23.95 1.53 1.39
N GLU A 400 -24.91 2.41 1.64
CA GLU A 400 -24.79 3.86 1.45
C GLU A 400 -23.73 4.42 2.39
N ASP A 401 -23.76 4.11 3.70
CA ASP A 401 -22.73 4.55 4.67
C ASP A 401 -21.31 4.15 4.23
N VAL A 402 -21.16 2.94 3.66
CA VAL A 402 -19.83 2.49 3.16
C VAL A 402 -19.42 3.24 1.90
N ILE A 403 -20.36 3.63 1.04
CA ILE A 403 -20.08 4.41 -0.17
C ILE A 403 -19.75 5.86 0.19
N GLU A 404 -20.43 6.46 1.17
CA GLU A 404 -20.13 7.80 1.68
C GLU A 404 -18.70 7.87 2.22
N GLU A 405 -18.29 6.86 2.97
CA GLU A 405 -16.90 6.75 3.43
C GLU A 405 -15.88 6.56 2.29
N LEU A 406 -16.30 5.93 1.19
CA LEU A 406 -15.47 5.82 -0.02
C LEU A 406 -15.36 7.17 -0.75
N LEU A 407 -16.46 7.89 -0.87
CA LEU A 407 -16.52 9.20 -1.54
C LEU A 407 -15.99 10.33 -0.65
N GLN A 408 -15.94 10.12 0.66
CA GLN A 408 -15.64 11.14 1.66
C GLN A 408 -16.62 12.33 1.63
N GLU A 409 -17.84 12.06 1.15
CA GLU A 409 -18.94 13.01 1.02
C GLU A 409 -20.25 12.33 1.39
N GLU A 410 -21.16 13.05 2.03
CA GLU A 410 -22.52 12.56 2.34
C GLU A 410 -23.38 12.54 1.07
N ILE A 411 -24.17 11.47 0.91
CA ILE A 411 -25.13 11.30 -0.17
C ILE A 411 -26.50 11.67 0.37
N TYR A 412 -27.03 12.81 -0.05
CA TYR A 412 -28.35 13.28 0.37
C TYR A 412 -29.48 12.63 -0.46
N ASP A 413 -30.55 12.20 0.22
CA ASP A 413 -31.79 11.74 -0.42
C ASP A 413 -32.77 12.91 -0.59
N GLU A 414 -33.77 12.76 -1.46
CA GLU A 414 -34.81 13.77 -1.76
C GLU A 414 -35.65 14.14 -0.53
N THR A 415 -35.62 13.30 0.51
CA THR A 415 -36.30 13.52 1.78
C THR A 415 -35.45 14.21 2.84
N ASP A 416 -34.14 14.39 2.60
CA ASP A 416 -33.25 15.06 3.52
C ASP A 416 -33.45 16.56 3.44
N TYR A 417 -33.88 17.15 4.56
CA TYR A 417 -33.99 18.60 4.66
C TYR A 417 -32.58 19.18 4.76
N HIS A 418 -32.13 19.80 3.67
CA HIS A 418 -31.00 20.70 3.73
C HIS A 418 -31.37 21.89 4.62
N ALA A 419 -30.88 21.95 5.83
CA ALA A 419 -30.80 23.19 6.55
C ALA A 419 -29.80 24.08 5.78
N GLU A 420 -30.32 24.92 4.88
CA GLU A 420 -29.54 25.97 4.24
C GLU A 420 -28.91 26.80 5.37
N ILE A 421 -27.63 26.60 5.60
CA ILE A 421 -26.82 27.48 6.42
C ILE A 421 -26.58 28.73 5.58
N ASN A 422 -27.57 29.62 5.56
CA ASN A 422 -27.36 31.01 5.19
C ASN A 422 -26.49 31.65 6.29
N SER A 423 -25.20 31.71 6.07
CA SER A 423 -24.28 32.57 6.81
C SER A 423 -23.49 33.44 5.86
#